data_e3d996d572ae1b8b6afa453697ed1dcb
#
_entry.id   e3d996d572ae1b8b6afa453697ed1dcb
#
_cell.length_a   1.000
_cell.length_b   1.000
_cell.length_c   1.000
_cell.angle_alpha   90.00
_cell.angle_beta   90.00
_cell.angle_gamma   90.00
#
_symmetry.space_group_name_H-M   'P 1'
#
loop_
_entity.id
_entity.type
_entity.pdbx_description
1 polymer ?
#
loop_
_entity_poly.entity_id
_entity_poly.type
_entity_poly.pdbx_seq_one_letter_code
_entity_poly.pdbx_strand_id
1 'polypeptide(L)'
;DFRHRRKFAAENGEEGGKKKCHGKDGADLILKVPAGTVIKDAESDKVIADMSGDNKRQVILKGGRGGQGNSHYATATMQAPKYAQPGGEGIEIEVKLELKVIADVGLVGFPNVGKSTLLSRVTNAQPKIANYHFTTLQPNLGVVDLDGAKGFVIADIPGLIEGASEGVGLGLEFLRHIERTRVMIHVVDAAGTEGRDPIADIKAIDKELAAYDPELLKKPQVIAANKID
;
A
#
# COMPACT_ATOMS: atom_id res chain seq x y z
N ASP A 1 11.82 -8.09 5.58
CA ASP A 1 11.97 -7.80 4.14
C ASP A 1 11.40 -8.98 3.34
N PHE A 2 10.27 -8.77 2.69
CA PHE A 2 9.55 -9.78 1.90
C PHE A 2 10.28 -10.19 0.61
N ARG A 3 11.34 -9.51 0.22
CA ARG A 3 12.16 -9.87 -0.95
C ARG A 3 13.00 -11.12 -0.73
N HIS A 4 13.47 -11.31 0.51
CA HIS A 4 14.43 -12.36 0.85
C HIS A 4 13.81 -13.50 1.67
N ARG A 5 12.68 -13.25 2.32
CA ARG A 5 11.98 -14.24 3.13
C ARG A 5 10.53 -14.37 2.68
N ARG A 6 10.13 -15.57 2.28
CA ARG A 6 8.77 -15.88 1.80
C ARG A 6 7.94 -16.66 2.82
N LYS A 7 8.57 -17.36 3.75
CA LYS A 7 7.88 -18.12 4.80
C LYS A 7 8.03 -17.43 6.15
N PHE A 8 6.91 -17.21 6.80
CA PHE A 8 6.81 -16.60 8.11
C PHE A 8 5.94 -17.50 8.97
N ALA A 9 6.45 -17.94 10.12
CA ALA A 9 5.74 -18.79 11.05
C ALA A 9 5.78 -18.16 12.43
N ALA A 10 4.64 -18.12 13.11
CA ALA A 10 4.56 -17.83 14.53
C ALA A 10 5.05 -19.06 15.32
N GLU A 11 5.27 -18.89 16.59
CA GLU A 11 5.60 -20.00 17.47
C GLU A 11 4.39 -20.91 17.65
N ASN A 12 4.64 -22.22 17.76
CA ASN A 12 3.60 -23.20 18.09
C ASN A 12 3.18 -23.08 19.54
N GLY A 13 1.95 -23.45 19.85
CA GLY A 13 1.52 -23.65 21.24
C GLY A 13 2.29 -24.80 21.88
N GLU A 14 2.66 -24.62 23.12
CA GLU A 14 3.37 -25.66 23.90
C GLU A 14 2.41 -26.77 24.31
N GLU A 15 2.95 -28.00 24.45
CA GLU A 15 2.23 -29.13 25.03
C GLU A 15 1.93 -28.89 26.51
N GLY A 16 0.80 -29.33 26.97
CA GLY A 16 0.46 -29.33 28.40
C GLY A 16 1.41 -30.18 29.24
N GLY A 17 1.76 -29.67 30.40
CA GLY A 17 2.72 -30.33 31.32
C GLY A 17 2.05 -31.08 32.46
N LYS A 18 2.91 -31.66 33.31
CA LYS A 18 2.56 -32.29 34.60
C LYS A 18 2.24 -31.19 35.64
N LYS A 19 1.68 -31.59 36.80
CA LYS A 19 1.42 -30.70 37.94
C LYS A 19 0.51 -29.51 37.64
N LYS A 20 -0.57 -29.69 36.87
CA LYS A 20 -1.53 -28.66 36.48
C LYS A 20 -0.97 -27.54 35.57
N CYS A 21 0.15 -27.78 34.89
CA CYS A 21 0.71 -26.79 33.98
C CYS A 21 0.04 -26.91 32.63
N HIS A 22 -0.61 -25.84 32.17
CA HIS A 22 -1.03 -25.69 30.77
C HIS A 22 0.19 -25.26 29.93
N GLY A 23 0.25 -25.71 28.69
CA GLY A 23 1.20 -25.20 27.71
C GLY A 23 0.92 -23.73 27.42
N LYS A 24 1.94 -22.95 27.11
CA LYS A 24 1.78 -21.57 26.73
C LYS A 24 1.27 -21.48 25.30
N ASP A 25 0.49 -20.45 25.02
CA ASP A 25 0.18 -20.06 23.64
C ASP A 25 1.47 -19.59 22.97
N GLY A 26 1.64 -19.88 21.68
CA GLY A 26 2.79 -19.39 20.90
C GLY A 26 2.77 -17.88 20.80
N ALA A 27 3.95 -17.26 20.73
CA ALA A 27 4.07 -15.81 20.59
C ALA A 27 3.52 -15.33 19.25
N ASP A 28 2.88 -14.14 19.27
CA ASP A 28 2.37 -13.48 18.07
C ASP A 28 3.51 -13.09 17.12
N LEU A 29 3.36 -13.40 15.84
CA LEU A 29 4.22 -12.89 14.79
C LEU A 29 3.62 -11.65 14.15
N ILE A 30 4.30 -10.52 14.29
CA ILE A 30 3.86 -9.24 13.69
C ILE A 30 4.67 -8.96 12.42
N LEU A 31 3.98 -8.90 11.28
CA LEU A 31 4.56 -8.53 10.00
C LEU A 31 4.23 -7.07 9.70
N LYS A 32 5.26 -6.26 9.47
CA LYS A 32 5.08 -4.84 9.11
C LYS A 32 5.01 -4.69 7.60
N VAL A 33 3.94 -4.07 7.12
CA VAL A 33 3.71 -3.75 5.71
C VAL A 33 3.53 -2.24 5.53
N PRO A 34 3.85 -1.67 4.34
CA PRO A 34 3.52 -0.28 4.04
C PRO A 34 2.01 -0.02 4.11
N ALA A 35 1.61 1.22 4.44
CA ALA A 35 0.22 1.63 4.35
C ALA A 35 -0.27 1.52 2.88
N GLY A 36 -1.51 1.07 2.69
CA GLY A 36 -2.06 0.80 1.36
C GLY A 36 -1.72 -0.58 0.79
N THR A 37 -1.18 -1.49 1.62
CA THR A 37 -1.01 -2.89 1.22
C THR A 37 -2.33 -3.65 1.33
N VAL A 38 -2.72 -4.32 0.25
CA VAL A 38 -3.83 -5.27 0.22
C VAL A 38 -3.28 -6.68 0.32
N ILE A 39 -3.86 -7.46 1.20
CA ILE A 39 -3.51 -8.86 1.44
C ILE A 39 -4.61 -9.71 0.81
N LYS A 40 -4.24 -10.51 -0.17
CA LYS A 40 -5.15 -11.42 -0.89
C LYS A 40 -4.76 -12.86 -0.65
N ASP A 41 -5.72 -13.73 -0.66
CA ASP A 41 -5.51 -15.17 -0.74
C ASP A 41 -4.88 -15.52 -2.10
N ALA A 42 -3.81 -16.31 -2.13
CA ALA A 42 -3.05 -16.55 -3.35
C ALA A 42 -3.80 -17.42 -4.37
N GLU A 43 -4.71 -18.31 -3.91
CA GLU A 43 -5.46 -19.21 -4.77
C GLU A 43 -6.75 -18.57 -5.29
N SER A 44 -7.53 -17.94 -4.41
CA SER A 44 -8.85 -17.38 -4.75
C SER A 44 -8.80 -15.92 -5.18
N ASP A 45 -7.65 -15.23 -5.06
CA ASP A 45 -7.45 -13.77 -5.23
C ASP A 45 -8.41 -12.91 -4.38
N LYS A 46 -9.05 -13.53 -3.38
CA LYS A 46 -10.00 -12.87 -2.48
C LYS A 46 -9.26 -11.98 -1.49
N VAL A 47 -9.75 -10.77 -1.30
CA VAL A 47 -9.18 -9.84 -0.31
C VAL A 47 -9.43 -10.36 1.11
N ILE A 48 -8.33 -10.60 1.84
CA ILE A 48 -8.35 -10.98 3.25
C ILE A 48 -8.33 -9.73 4.13
N ALA A 49 -7.44 -8.77 3.79
CA ALA A 49 -7.31 -7.52 4.52
C ALA A 49 -6.84 -6.39 3.61
N ASP A 50 -7.30 -5.18 3.89
CA ASP A 50 -6.84 -3.95 3.26
C ASP A 50 -6.25 -3.03 4.35
N MET A 51 -4.95 -2.76 4.25
CA MET A 51 -4.20 -1.91 5.19
C MET A 51 -4.18 -0.45 4.73
N SER A 52 -5.24 -0.01 4.07
CA SER A 52 -5.45 1.38 3.66
C SER A 52 -6.15 2.19 4.75
N GLY A 53 -6.07 3.51 4.69
CA GLY A 53 -6.72 4.43 5.62
C GLY A 53 -6.27 4.22 7.07
N ASP A 54 -7.23 4.12 7.98
CA ASP A 54 -6.98 4.02 9.42
C ASP A 54 -6.70 2.60 9.93
N ASN A 55 -6.75 1.59 9.06
CA ASN A 55 -6.50 0.21 9.43
C ASN A 55 -5.00 -0.04 9.69
N LYS A 56 -4.58 0.13 10.94
CA LYS A 56 -3.17 0.03 11.36
C LYS A 56 -2.76 -1.37 11.81
N ARG A 57 -3.69 -2.26 12.13
CA ARG A 57 -3.42 -3.64 12.59
C ARG A 57 -4.58 -4.56 12.27
N GLN A 58 -4.27 -5.70 11.65
CA GLN A 58 -5.23 -6.73 11.30
C GLN A 58 -4.68 -8.11 11.68
N VAL A 59 -5.53 -8.94 12.28
CA VAL A 59 -5.21 -10.35 12.53
C VAL A 59 -5.59 -11.14 11.27
N ILE A 60 -4.61 -11.77 10.64
CA ILE A 60 -4.81 -12.56 9.40
C ILE A 60 -5.10 -14.02 9.76
N LEU A 61 -4.31 -14.58 10.68
CA LEU A 61 -4.46 -15.96 11.16
C LEU A 61 -4.44 -16.00 12.66
N LYS A 62 -5.17 -16.96 13.23
CA LYS A 62 -5.08 -17.30 14.64
C LYS A 62 -4.19 -18.53 14.80
N GLY A 63 -3.25 -18.47 15.72
CA GLY A 63 -2.39 -19.59 16.08
C GLY A 63 -3.10 -20.69 16.88
N GLY A 64 -2.46 -21.83 17.02
CA GLY A 64 -2.89 -22.89 17.91
C GLY A 64 -2.74 -22.47 19.38
N ARG A 65 -3.66 -22.90 20.23
CA ARG A 65 -3.61 -22.67 21.67
C ARG A 65 -2.66 -23.66 22.33
N GLY A 66 -2.10 -23.31 23.48
CA GLY A 66 -1.37 -24.23 24.33
C GLY A 66 -2.25 -25.39 24.81
N GLY A 67 -1.66 -26.57 24.94
CA GLY A 67 -2.35 -27.78 25.35
C GLY A 67 -2.73 -27.76 26.84
N GLN A 68 -3.82 -28.43 27.19
CA GLN A 68 -4.25 -28.57 28.59
C GLN A 68 -3.36 -29.55 29.33
N GLY A 69 -3.00 -29.20 30.58
CA GLY A 69 -2.18 -30.05 31.43
C GLY A 69 -2.91 -31.32 31.89
N ASN A 70 -2.13 -32.29 32.35
CA ASN A 70 -2.60 -33.65 32.74
C ASN A 70 -3.73 -33.63 33.79
N SER A 71 -3.77 -32.67 34.69
CA SER A 71 -4.80 -32.58 35.71
C SER A 71 -6.21 -32.33 35.17
N HIS A 72 -6.35 -31.82 33.96
CA HIS A 72 -7.65 -31.68 33.33
C HIS A 72 -8.29 -33.01 32.96
N TYR A 73 -7.47 -34.05 32.81
CA TYR A 73 -7.89 -35.39 32.48
C TYR A 73 -7.98 -36.30 33.72
N ALA A 74 -7.84 -35.76 34.91
CA ALA A 74 -7.98 -36.51 36.14
C ALA A 74 -9.43 -36.95 36.36
N THR A 75 -9.61 -38.24 36.68
CA THR A 75 -10.92 -38.84 37.04
C THR A 75 -10.84 -39.47 38.43
N ALA A 76 -11.99 -39.87 38.99
CA ALA A 76 -12.04 -40.54 40.30
C ALA A 76 -11.16 -41.79 40.35
N THR A 77 -11.04 -42.51 39.25
CA THR A 77 -10.23 -43.76 39.13
C THR A 77 -8.79 -43.48 38.65
N MET A 78 -8.52 -42.36 38.02
CA MET A 78 -7.20 -41.95 37.53
C MET A 78 -6.86 -40.54 38.00
N GLN A 79 -6.39 -40.42 39.23
CA GLN A 79 -6.10 -39.12 39.84
C GLN A 79 -4.83 -38.45 39.32
N ALA A 80 -3.89 -39.19 38.72
CA ALA A 80 -2.65 -38.65 38.15
C ALA A 80 -2.42 -39.18 36.72
N PRO A 81 -3.12 -38.68 35.70
CA PRO A 81 -2.91 -39.09 34.32
C PRO A 81 -1.48 -38.77 33.87
N LYS A 82 -0.93 -39.67 33.05
CA LYS A 82 0.44 -39.56 32.51
C LYS A 82 0.47 -38.82 31.15
N TYR A 83 -0.68 -38.44 30.63
CA TYR A 83 -0.83 -37.74 29.36
C TYR A 83 -1.38 -36.32 29.56
N ALA A 84 -1.04 -35.44 28.64
CA ALA A 84 -1.54 -34.08 28.53
C ALA A 84 -1.93 -33.83 27.07
N GLN A 85 -2.60 -32.73 26.82
CA GLN A 85 -3.02 -32.35 25.47
C GLN A 85 -1.84 -31.74 24.71
N PRO A 86 -1.55 -32.15 23.46
CA PRO A 86 -0.62 -31.43 22.61
C PRO A 86 -1.12 -30.02 22.33
N GLY A 87 -0.23 -29.12 21.97
CA GLY A 87 -0.61 -27.78 21.47
C GLY A 87 -1.50 -27.89 20.25
N GLY A 88 -2.40 -26.93 20.08
CA GLY A 88 -3.25 -26.88 18.88
C GLY A 88 -2.43 -26.64 17.62
N GLU A 89 -2.84 -27.27 16.53
CA GLU A 89 -2.22 -27.06 15.22
C GLU A 89 -2.51 -25.64 14.70
N GLY A 90 -1.52 -25.01 14.06
CA GLY A 90 -1.66 -23.75 13.37
C GLY A 90 -2.25 -23.93 11.96
N ILE A 91 -2.72 -22.84 11.38
CA ILE A 91 -3.20 -22.80 10.01
C ILE A 91 -2.13 -22.13 9.16
N GLU A 92 -1.82 -22.69 7.99
CA GLU A 92 -0.92 -22.11 7.00
C GLU A 92 -1.74 -21.65 5.79
N ILE A 93 -1.48 -20.43 5.32
CA ILE A 93 -2.06 -19.90 4.09
C ILE A 93 -0.97 -19.25 3.24
N GLU A 94 -1.14 -19.28 1.95
CA GLU A 94 -0.36 -18.50 1.02
C GLU A 94 -1.09 -17.21 0.68
N VAL A 95 -0.37 -16.06 0.83
CA VAL A 95 -0.95 -14.74 0.59
C VAL A 95 -0.14 -13.97 -0.43
N LYS A 96 -0.86 -13.21 -1.25
CA LYS A 96 -0.30 -12.23 -2.19
C LYS A 96 -0.42 -10.84 -1.57
N LEU A 97 0.72 -10.16 -1.44
CA LEU A 97 0.77 -8.77 -0.97
C LEU A 97 0.79 -7.84 -2.18
N GLU A 98 -0.21 -7.00 -2.30
CA GLU A 98 -0.32 -5.99 -3.36
C GLU A 98 -0.27 -4.59 -2.75
N LEU A 99 0.70 -3.78 -3.17
CA LEU A 99 0.81 -2.40 -2.70
C LEU A 99 -0.01 -1.50 -3.65
N LYS A 100 -1.10 -0.92 -3.15
CA LYS A 100 -1.96 -0.01 -3.93
C LYS A 100 -1.40 1.41 -4.04
N VAL A 101 -0.71 1.90 -3.01
CA VAL A 101 -0.16 3.26 -3.01
C VAL A 101 1.16 3.28 -3.79
N ILE A 102 1.23 4.10 -4.83
CA ILE A 102 2.41 4.27 -5.66
C ILE A 102 3.33 5.35 -5.06
N ALA A 103 2.74 6.47 -4.64
CA ALA A 103 3.44 7.62 -4.07
C ALA A 103 2.53 8.37 -3.10
N ASP A 104 3.13 9.17 -2.23
CA ASP A 104 2.37 10.06 -1.35
C ASP A 104 1.81 11.25 -2.15
N VAL A 105 2.58 11.73 -3.12
CA VAL A 105 2.24 12.89 -3.97
C VAL A 105 2.33 12.51 -5.43
N GLY A 106 1.31 12.83 -6.21
CA GLY A 106 1.29 12.72 -7.68
C GLY A 106 1.43 14.07 -8.34
N LEU A 107 2.39 14.23 -9.26
CA LEU A 107 2.46 15.40 -10.13
C LEU A 107 1.56 15.17 -11.33
N VAL A 108 0.63 16.09 -11.56
CA VAL A 108 -0.29 16.08 -12.67
C VAL A 108 -0.16 17.39 -13.46
N GLY A 109 -0.41 17.35 -14.76
CA GLY A 109 -0.30 18.51 -15.64
C GLY A 109 -0.03 18.08 -17.06
N PHE A 110 -0.25 18.98 -18.00
CA PHE A 110 0.00 18.75 -19.41
C PHE A 110 1.49 18.50 -19.71
N PRO A 111 1.84 17.97 -20.89
CA PRO A 111 3.24 17.87 -21.32
C PRO A 111 3.94 19.23 -21.25
N ASN A 112 5.25 19.24 -21.04
CA ASN A 112 6.16 20.39 -21.04
C ASN A 112 5.87 21.50 -19.98
N VAL A 113 4.93 21.30 -19.06
CA VAL A 113 4.68 22.27 -17.96
C VAL A 113 5.78 22.26 -16.89
N GLY A 114 6.72 21.30 -16.95
CA GLY A 114 7.89 21.23 -16.06
C GLY A 114 7.79 20.24 -14.90
N LYS A 115 6.89 19.27 -14.93
CA LYS A 115 6.74 18.24 -13.88
C LYS A 115 8.05 17.50 -13.56
N SER A 116 8.71 16.94 -14.56
CA SER A 116 9.95 16.19 -14.38
C SER A 116 11.10 17.08 -13.91
N THR A 117 11.11 18.35 -14.31
CA THR A 117 12.07 19.34 -13.82
C THR A 117 11.83 19.63 -12.34
N LEU A 118 10.57 19.84 -11.95
CA LEU A 118 10.20 20.03 -10.55
C LEU A 118 10.64 18.80 -9.73
N LEU A 119 10.29 17.60 -10.18
CA LEU A 119 10.68 16.35 -9.51
C LEU A 119 12.19 16.28 -9.30
N SER A 120 12.99 16.53 -10.33
CA SER A 120 14.46 16.48 -10.25
C SER A 120 15.07 17.53 -9.32
N ARG A 121 14.39 18.64 -9.08
CA ARG A 121 14.85 19.72 -8.20
C ARG A 121 14.53 19.50 -6.74
N VAL A 122 13.39 18.84 -6.45
CA VAL A 122 12.92 18.63 -5.07
C VAL A 122 13.39 17.29 -4.49
N THR A 123 13.99 16.42 -5.29
CA THR A 123 14.46 15.10 -4.85
C THR A 123 15.98 15.09 -4.66
N ASN A 124 16.46 14.44 -3.60
CA ASN A 124 17.89 14.36 -3.27
C ASN A 124 18.67 13.37 -4.15
N ALA A 125 17.99 12.49 -4.85
CA ALA A 125 18.60 11.54 -5.79
C ALA A 125 17.91 11.63 -7.15
N GLN A 126 18.60 11.16 -8.20
CA GLN A 126 17.96 11.08 -9.53
C GLN A 126 16.68 10.25 -9.45
N PRO A 127 15.54 10.76 -9.99
CA PRO A 127 14.30 10.03 -10.05
C PRO A 127 14.48 8.66 -10.71
N LYS A 128 13.87 7.63 -10.16
CA LYS A 128 13.94 6.26 -10.68
C LYS A 128 12.66 5.91 -11.40
N ILE A 129 12.78 5.35 -12.59
CA ILE A 129 11.65 4.76 -13.30
C ILE A 129 11.18 3.53 -12.53
N ALA A 130 9.91 3.50 -12.17
CA ALA A 130 9.33 2.37 -11.46
C ALA A 130 8.54 1.47 -12.43
N ASN A 131 8.96 0.21 -12.51
CA ASN A 131 8.27 -0.81 -13.29
C ASN A 131 7.17 -1.45 -12.45
N TYR A 132 5.93 -1.09 -12.71
CA TYR A 132 4.77 -1.74 -12.12
C TYR A 132 4.18 -2.73 -13.14
N HIS A 133 4.02 -3.99 -12.74
CA HIS A 133 3.51 -5.07 -13.63
C HIS A 133 2.08 -4.86 -14.15
N PHE A 134 1.38 -3.87 -13.65
CA PHE A 134 0.01 -3.56 -14.00
C PHE A 134 -0.14 -2.29 -14.84
N THR A 135 0.97 -1.70 -15.32
CA THR A 135 0.93 -0.43 -16.08
C THR A 135 1.91 -0.46 -17.25
N THR A 136 1.49 0.08 -18.37
CA THR A 136 2.32 0.33 -19.54
C THR A 136 3.10 1.64 -19.39
N LEU A 137 2.50 2.62 -18.68
CA LEU A 137 3.14 3.88 -18.32
C LEU A 137 3.95 3.71 -17.03
N GLN A 138 5.21 4.09 -17.10
CA GLN A 138 6.14 3.99 -15.98
C GLN A 138 6.30 5.36 -15.32
N PRO A 139 5.79 5.58 -14.10
CA PRO A 139 5.99 6.83 -13.40
C PRO A 139 7.46 6.97 -12.95
N ASN A 140 7.97 8.18 -13.00
CA ASN A 140 9.24 8.52 -12.38
C ASN A 140 9.01 8.83 -10.90
N LEU A 141 9.69 8.09 -10.03
CA LEU A 141 9.58 8.28 -8.59
C LEU A 141 10.80 9.01 -8.04
N GLY A 142 10.55 9.99 -7.18
CA GLY A 142 11.57 10.67 -6.40
C GLY A 142 11.23 10.66 -4.91
N VAL A 143 12.26 10.56 -4.07
CA VAL A 143 12.12 10.67 -2.62
C VAL A 143 12.53 12.07 -2.20
N VAL A 144 11.66 12.74 -1.48
CA VAL A 144 11.93 14.03 -0.85
C VAL A 144 12.23 13.77 0.61
N ASP A 145 13.43 14.11 1.04
CA ASP A 145 13.81 14.07 2.44
C ASP A 145 13.54 15.45 3.06
N LEU A 146 12.91 15.42 4.22
CA LEU A 146 12.68 16.62 5.01
C LEU A 146 13.63 16.58 6.21
N ASP A 147 14.43 17.63 6.37
CA ASP A 147 15.38 17.75 7.48
C ASP A 147 14.68 17.53 8.82
N GLY A 148 15.02 16.41 9.48
CA GLY A 148 14.47 16.04 10.79
C GLY A 148 13.04 15.50 10.78
N ALA A 149 12.40 15.31 9.61
CA ALA A 149 11.06 14.74 9.48
C ALA A 149 11.07 13.52 8.56
N LYS A 150 9.96 12.77 8.57
CA LYS A 150 9.78 11.62 7.68
C LYS A 150 9.61 12.11 6.24
N GLY A 151 10.51 11.71 5.35
CA GLY A 151 10.43 11.98 3.92
C GLY A 151 9.19 11.36 3.27
N PHE A 152 8.87 11.79 2.05
CA PHE A 152 7.73 11.30 1.27
C PHE A 152 8.13 11.04 -0.18
N VAL A 153 7.30 10.26 -0.88
CA VAL A 153 7.54 9.89 -2.28
C VAL A 153 6.68 10.73 -3.20
N ILE A 154 7.29 11.34 -4.21
CA ILE A 154 6.61 12.03 -5.32
C ILE A 154 6.70 11.16 -6.57
N ALA A 155 5.59 11.05 -7.30
CA ALA A 155 5.53 10.44 -8.62
C ALA A 155 5.25 11.50 -9.69
N ASP A 156 6.10 11.57 -10.73
CA ASP A 156 5.75 12.23 -11.99
C ASP A 156 4.96 11.21 -12.82
N ILE A 157 3.69 11.52 -13.03
CA ILE A 157 2.76 10.63 -13.73
C ILE A 157 2.61 11.15 -15.16
N PRO A 158 3.25 10.49 -16.16
CA PRO A 158 3.14 10.89 -17.56
C PRO A 158 1.76 10.51 -18.11
N GLY A 159 1.34 11.19 -19.16
CA GLY A 159 0.25 10.72 -20.01
C GLY A 159 -1.12 11.35 -19.81
N LEU A 160 -1.23 12.56 -19.23
CA LEU A 160 -2.46 13.33 -19.35
C LEU A 160 -2.63 13.76 -20.81
N ILE A 161 -3.66 13.24 -21.46
CA ILE A 161 -4.12 13.63 -22.81
C ILE A 161 -5.59 13.94 -22.67
N GLU A 162 -6.08 14.97 -23.35
CA GLU A 162 -7.50 15.28 -23.44
C GLU A 162 -8.27 14.04 -23.95
N GLY A 163 -9.41 13.69 -23.30
CA GLY A 163 -10.16 12.47 -23.60
C GLY A 163 -9.69 11.22 -22.85
N ALA A 164 -8.88 11.38 -21.80
CA ALA A 164 -8.38 10.27 -20.97
C ALA A 164 -9.51 9.40 -20.39
N SER A 165 -10.63 10.01 -20.00
CA SER A 165 -11.81 9.34 -19.45
C SER A 165 -12.62 8.55 -20.48
N GLU A 166 -12.51 8.89 -21.77
CA GLU A 166 -13.24 8.21 -22.85
C GLU A 166 -12.60 6.87 -23.27
N GLY A 167 -11.57 6.43 -22.57
CA GLY A 167 -10.99 5.10 -22.74
C GLY A 167 -9.99 4.95 -23.88
N VAL A 168 -9.55 6.06 -24.48
CA VAL A 168 -8.57 6.03 -25.56
C VAL A 168 -7.16 5.90 -24.97
N GLY A 169 -6.68 4.67 -24.80
CA GLY A 169 -5.27 4.38 -24.59
C GLY A 169 -4.70 4.76 -23.22
N LEU A 170 -3.67 5.59 -23.21
CA LEU A 170 -2.83 5.92 -22.06
C LEU A 170 -3.54 6.68 -20.92
N GLY A 171 -4.71 7.27 -21.17
CA GLY A 171 -5.42 8.09 -20.20
C GLY A 171 -5.94 7.32 -18.99
N LEU A 172 -6.50 6.13 -19.17
CA LEU A 172 -6.99 5.31 -18.06
C LEU A 172 -5.87 4.86 -17.13
N GLU A 173 -4.68 4.60 -17.67
CA GLU A 173 -3.51 4.24 -16.84
C GLU A 173 -3.02 5.41 -16.00
N PHE A 174 -3.03 6.62 -16.56
CA PHE A 174 -2.75 7.85 -15.83
C PHE A 174 -3.70 8.02 -14.65
N LEU A 175 -5.01 7.87 -14.86
CA LEU A 175 -6.03 8.01 -13.82
C LEU A 175 -5.88 6.96 -12.71
N ARG A 176 -5.53 5.72 -13.06
CA ARG A 176 -5.21 4.66 -12.07
C ARG A 176 -3.97 5.00 -11.22
N HIS A 177 -2.99 5.70 -11.78
CA HIS A 177 -1.83 6.15 -11.00
C HIS A 177 -2.22 7.24 -10.00
N ILE A 178 -3.05 8.20 -10.43
CA ILE A 178 -3.56 9.26 -9.54
C ILE A 178 -4.40 8.68 -8.41
N GLU A 179 -5.27 7.72 -8.70
CA GLU A 179 -6.04 7.01 -7.67
C GLU A 179 -5.15 6.49 -6.53
N ARG A 180 -3.92 6.09 -6.87
CA ARG A 180 -2.93 5.50 -5.95
C ARG A 180 -2.01 6.52 -5.27
N THR A 181 -2.28 7.80 -5.39
CA THR A 181 -1.60 8.87 -4.65
C THR A 181 -2.49 9.43 -3.54
N ARG A 182 -1.90 10.09 -2.54
CA ARG A 182 -2.64 10.70 -1.42
C ARG A 182 -2.96 12.16 -1.67
N VAL A 183 -2.03 12.87 -2.31
CA VAL A 183 -2.11 14.30 -2.62
C VAL A 183 -1.79 14.48 -4.09
N MET A 184 -2.41 15.46 -4.76
CA MET A 184 -2.08 15.86 -6.12
C MET A 184 -1.44 17.23 -6.14
N ILE A 185 -0.43 17.41 -6.99
CA ILE A 185 0.12 18.72 -7.33
C ILE A 185 -0.14 18.97 -8.81
N HIS A 186 -1.02 19.91 -9.12
CA HIS A 186 -1.24 20.39 -10.48
C HIS A 186 -0.12 21.36 -10.87
N VAL A 187 0.76 20.93 -11.76
CA VAL A 187 1.80 21.81 -12.32
C VAL A 187 1.26 22.42 -13.59
N VAL A 188 1.19 23.77 -13.61
CA VAL A 188 0.68 24.53 -14.74
C VAL A 188 1.73 25.50 -15.27
N ASP A 189 1.72 25.73 -16.57
CA ASP A 189 2.54 26.74 -17.24
C ASP A 189 1.85 28.11 -17.11
N ALA A 190 2.23 28.87 -16.11
CA ALA A 190 1.58 30.16 -15.79
C ALA A 190 1.87 31.23 -16.83
N ALA A 191 2.96 31.13 -17.58
CA ALA A 191 3.28 32.07 -18.69
C ALA A 191 2.55 31.71 -19.99
N GLY A 192 1.93 30.54 -20.08
CA GLY A 192 1.25 30.09 -21.30
C GLY A 192 2.21 29.94 -22.49
N THR A 193 3.45 29.51 -22.26
CA THR A 193 4.51 29.46 -23.28
C THR A 193 4.15 28.59 -24.50
N GLU A 194 3.22 27.64 -24.34
CA GLU A 194 2.70 26.81 -25.44
C GLU A 194 1.34 27.27 -25.97
N GLY A 195 0.94 28.54 -25.66
CA GLY A 195 -0.32 29.11 -26.11
C GLY A 195 -1.57 28.53 -25.39
N ARG A 196 -1.39 27.88 -24.27
CA ARG A 196 -2.47 27.30 -23.45
C ARG A 196 -2.80 28.24 -22.28
N ASP A 197 -4.09 28.31 -21.92
CA ASP A 197 -4.53 29.03 -20.74
C ASP A 197 -4.39 28.14 -19.50
N PRO A 198 -3.59 28.51 -18.48
CA PRO A 198 -3.38 27.72 -17.28
C PRO A 198 -4.68 27.41 -16.52
N ILE A 199 -5.66 28.30 -16.54
CA ILE A 199 -6.96 28.07 -15.90
C ILE A 199 -7.77 27.03 -16.67
N ALA A 200 -7.73 27.07 -17.99
CA ALA A 200 -8.40 26.10 -18.84
C ALA A 200 -7.75 24.69 -18.64
N ASP A 201 -6.43 24.62 -18.48
CA ASP A 201 -5.70 23.39 -18.24
C ASP A 201 -6.10 22.74 -16.90
N ILE A 202 -6.21 23.53 -15.81
CA ILE A 202 -6.68 23.02 -14.52
C ILE A 202 -8.09 22.44 -14.65
N LYS A 203 -9.02 23.20 -15.29
CA LYS A 203 -10.41 22.76 -15.47
C LYS A 203 -10.51 21.51 -16.33
N ALA A 204 -9.65 21.36 -17.34
CA ALA A 204 -9.61 20.16 -18.18
C ALA A 204 -9.19 18.93 -17.36
N ILE A 205 -8.16 19.05 -16.52
CA ILE A 205 -7.71 17.98 -15.62
C ILE A 205 -8.81 17.59 -14.64
N ASP A 206 -9.44 18.58 -13.98
CA ASP A 206 -10.51 18.33 -13.03
C ASP A 206 -11.71 17.64 -13.68
N LYS A 207 -12.05 18.02 -14.90
CA LYS A 207 -13.12 17.37 -15.68
C LYS A 207 -12.81 15.90 -15.97
N GLU A 208 -11.57 15.58 -16.37
CA GLU A 208 -11.14 14.22 -16.63
C GLU A 208 -11.14 13.37 -15.33
N LEU A 209 -10.65 13.93 -14.23
CA LEU A 209 -10.68 13.27 -12.92
C LEU A 209 -12.12 12.99 -12.47
N ALA A 210 -13.02 13.97 -12.60
CA ALA A 210 -14.43 13.82 -12.24
C ALA A 210 -15.17 12.78 -13.10
N ALA A 211 -14.84 12.70 -14.39
CA ALA A 211 -15.44 11.75 -15.31
C ALA A 211 -15.00 10.30 -15.02
N TYR A 212 -13.76 10.11 -14.53
CA TYR A 212 -13.26 8.80 -14.14
C TYR A 212 -13.79 8.36 -12.77
N ASP A 213 -13.59 9.19 -11.75
CA ASP A 213 -14.06 8.96 -10.39
C ASP A 213 -14.18 10.29 -9.63
N PRO A 214 -15.40 10.74 -9.30
CA PRO A 214 -15.64 11.98 -8.56
C PRO A 214 -14.92 12.03 -7.18
N GLU A 215 -14.60 10.88 -6.59
CA GLU A 215 -13.86 10.82 -5.32
C GLU A 215 -12.42 11.36 -5.45
N LEU A 216 -11.85 11.34 -6.66
CA LEU A 216 -10.51 11.89 -6.89
C LEU A 216 -10.45 13.40 -6.67
N LEU A 217 -11.53 14.12 -6.92
CA LEU A 217 -11.61 15.56 -6.66
C LEU A 217 -11.63 15.91 -5.17
N LYS A 218 -11.97 14.94 -4.29
CA LYS A 218 -11.93 15.14 -2.85
C LYS A 218 -10.53 15.01 -2.24
N LYS A 219 -9.57 14.52 -3.02
CA LYS A 219 -8.18 14.46 -2.57
C LYS A 219 -7.62 15.87 -2.40
N PRO A 220 -6.71 16.08 -1.42
CA PRO A 220 -6.00 17.33 -1.29
C PRO A 220 -5.26 17.67 -2.59
N GLN A 221 -5.44 18.90 -3.07
CA GLN A 221 -4.85 19.39 -4.31
C GLN A 221 -4.05 20.67 -4.04
N VAL A 222 -2.89 20.78 -4.67
CA VAL A 222 -2.03 21.96 -4.65
C VAL A 222 -1.77 22.39 -6.09
N ILE A 223 -1.92 23.67 -6.40
CA ILE A 223 -1.58 24.22 -7.72
C ILE A 223 -0.16 24.79 -7.65
N ALA A 224 0.72 24.30 -8.52
CA ALA A 224 2.07 24.81 -8.70
C ALA A 224 2.16 25.57 -10.02
N ALA A 225 2.14 26.92 -9.93
CA ALA A 225 2.35 27.79 -11.07
C ALA A 225 3.85 27.81 -11.42
N ASN A 226 4.21 27.25 -12.56
CA ASN A 226 5.58 27.19 -13.06
C ASN A 226 5.79 28.18 -14.21
N LYS A 227 7.05 28.49 -14.56
CA LYS A 227 7.44 29.40 -15.64
C LYS A 227 6.83 30.80 -15.44
N ILE A 228 6.97 31.38 -14.26
CA ILE A 228 6.42 32.69 -13.90
C ILE A 228 7.36 33.82 -14.34
N ASP A 229 8.61 33.53 -14.65
CA ASP A 229 9.72 34.39 -15.04
C ASP A 229 9.70 34.83 -16.49
#